data_2786783c634012bb43129f008a7d6f45
#
_entry.id   2786783c634012bb43129f008a7d6f45
#
_cell.length_a   1.000
_cell.length_b   1.000
_cell.length_c   1.000
_cell.angle_alpha   90.00
_cell.angle_beta   90.00
_cell.angle_gamma   90.00
#
_symmetry.space_group_name_H-M   'P 1'
#
loop_
_entity.id
_entity.type
_entity.pdbx_description
1 polymer ?
#
loop_
_entity_poly.entity_id
_entity_poly.type
_entity_poly.pdbx_seq_one_letter_code
_entity_poly.pdbx_strand_id
1 'polypeptide(L)'
;MQAALAQKGTHVSLRTVYRTMSEAGLIHWHRRPHGITKADTETQNRENLIKRDFSADKALKKLLTDITEVQCADGKLYVSPVLDCFNGEIIALEMRDNMKKELCIDTVKQLREKFGRLDGTVLHSDRGCQYTSYAFRRELVTNGLIQSLSGTAHCYDNARMESFFATLKKEKLYQIPTYRMKREEVKTVIFRYIFGYYNTQRINSFNAGGLPPVALRTSTESAHHAA
;
A
#
# COMPACT_ATOMS: atom_id res chain seq x y z
N MET A 1 11.48 -14.53 -30.02
CA MET A 1 11.39 -15.31 -31.29
C MET A 1 12.54 -14.98 -32.24
N GLN A 2 12.75 -13.72 -32.68
CA GLN A 2 13.85 -13.39 -33.63
C GLN A 2 15.24 -13.87 -33.16
N ALA A 3 15.61 -13.56 -31.89
CA ALA A 3 16.89 -14.01 -31.33
C ALA A 3 17.02 -15.54 -31.29
N ALA A 4 15.94 -16.26 -30.98
CA ALA A 4 15.93 -17.71 -30.98
C ALA A 4 16.09 -18.34 -32.37
N LEU A 5 15.56 -17.66 -33.41
CA LEU A 5 15.74 -18.04 -34.80
C LEU A 5 17.22 -17.83 -35.24
N ALA A 6 17.79 -16.67 -34.87
CA ALA A 6 19.19 -16.36 -35.17
C ALA A 6 20.16 -17.37 -34.54
N GLN A 7 19.90 -17.82 -33.30
CA GLN A 7 20.66 -18.87 -32.63
C GLN A 7 20.61 -20.23 -33.38
N LYS A 8 19.52 -20.47 -34.13
CA LYS A 8 19.36 -21.65 -34.99
C LYS A 8 19.81 -21.42 -36.44
N GLY A 9 20.56 -20.33 -36.70
CA GLY A 9 21.08 -20.00 -38.01
C GLY A 9 20.05 -19.34 -38.97
N THR A 10 18.84 -19.01 -38.50
CA THR A 10 17.81 -18.42 -39.33
C THR A 10 17.72 -16.91 -39.06
N HIS A 11 18.24 -16.10 -39.98
CA HIS A 11 18.27 -14.64 -39.86
C HIS A 11 17.08 -14.01 -40.63
N VAL A 12 16.10 -13.51 -39.90
CA VAL A 12 14.90 -12.86 -40.44
C VAL A 12 14.64 -11.50 -39.79
N SER A 13 13.99 -10.60 -40.52
CA SER A 13 13.60 -9.30 -39.96
C SER A 13 12.54 -9.43 -38.87
N LEU A 14 12.52 -8.49 -37.92
CA LEU A 14 11.50 -8.45 -36.86
C LEU A 14 10.09 -8.36 -37.47
N ARG A 15 9.94 -7.63 -38.59
CA ARG A 15 8.68 -7.49 -39.32
C ARG A 15 8.20 -8.81 -39.89
N THR A 16 9.11 -9.62 -40.43
CA THR A 16 8.79 -10.97 -40.95
C THR A 16 8.33 -11.89 -39.83
N VAL A 17 9.06 -11.89 -38.70
CA VAL A 17 8.68 -12.68 -37.49
C VAL A 17 7.28 -12.29 -37.02
N TYR A 18 7.01 -10.98 -36.89
CA TYR A 18 5.72 -10.48 -36.44
C TYR A 18 4.58 -10.90 -37.37
N ARG A 19 4.79 -10.75 -38.69
CA ARG A 19 3.79 -11.14 -39.70
C ARG A 19 3.47 -12.63 -39.62
N THR A 20 4.49 -13.49 -39.63
CA THR A 20 4.31 -14.95 -39.56
C THR A 20 3.63 -15.38 -38.26
N MET A 21 4.00 -14.78 -37.13
CA MET A 21 3.33 -15.04 -35.85
C MET A 21 1.88 -14.57 -35.82
N SER A 22 1.57 -13.46 -36.49
CA SER A 22 0.20 -12.97 -36.65
C SER A 22 -0.66 -13.89 -37.53
N GLU A 23 -0.13 -14.31 -38.64
CA GLU A 23 -0.79 -15.27 -39.59
C GLU A 23 -1.03 -16.63 -38.91
N ALA A 24 -0.11 -17.06 -38.03
CA ALA A 24 -0.24 -18.28 -37.26
C ALA A 24 -1.12 -18.14 -35.98
N GLY A 25 -1.74 -16.99 -35.74
CA GLY A 25 -2.55 -16.75 -34.54
C GLY A 25 -1.79 -16.77 -33.22
N LEU A 26 -0.47 -16.61 -33.23
CA LEU A 26 0.40 -16.68 -32.05
C LEU A 26 0.57 -15.34 -31.34
N ILE A 27 -0.03 -14.26 -31.86
CA ILE A 27 0.02 -12.94 -31.23
C ILE A 27 -1.26 -12.72 -30.43
N HIS A 28 -1.13 -12.71 -29.11
CA HIS A 28 -2.22 -12.34 -28.21
C HIS A 28 -2.26 -10.83 -28.01
N TRP A 29 -3.31 -10.19 -28.51
CA TRP A 29 -3.60 -8.80 -28.25
C TRP A 29 -4.16 -8.63 -26.84
N HIS A 30 -3.38 -8.11 -25.94
CA HIS A 30 -3.94 -7.62 -24.68
C HIS A 30 -4.68 -6.32 -24.97
N ARG A 31 -6.01 -6.29 -24.77
CA ARG A 31 -6.76 -5.04 -24.71
C ARG A 31 -6.15 -4.20 -23.59
N ARG A 32 -5.55 -3.08 -23.94
CA ARG A 32 -5.19 -2.08 -22.93
C ARG A 32 -6.50 -1.65 -22.26
N PRO A 33 -6.62 -1.70 -20.94
CA PRO A 33 -7.79 -1.16 -20.27
C PRO A 33 -7.89 0.31 -20.66
N HIS A 34 -8.98 0.70 -21.29
CA HIS A 34 -9.28 2.10 -21.52
C HIS A 34 -9.61 2.70 -20.16
N GLY A 35 -8.67 3.48 -19.59
CA GLY A 35 -8.96 4.34 -18.45
C GLY A 35 -10.04 5.34 -18.86
N ILE A 36 -11.13 5.37 -18.12
CA ILE A 36 -12.29 6.24 -18.38
C ILE A 36 -11.93 7.72 -18.13
N THR A 37 -10.83 8.01 -17.45
CA THR A 37 -10.34 9.35 -17.12
C THR A 37 -9.00 9.62 -17.79
N LYS A 38 -8.92 10.67 -18.60
CA LYS A 38 -7.63 11.24 -19.03
C LYS A 38 -6.97 11.83 -17.78
N ALA A 39 -5.74 11.39 -17.51
CA ALA A 39 -4.95 11.91 -16.40
C ALA A 39 -4.60 13.38 -16.69
N ASP A 40 -5.09 14.29 -15.85
CA ASP A 40 -4.56 15.64 -15.79
C ASP A 40 -3.29 15.62 -14.94
N THR A 41 -2.15 15.62 -15.61
CA THR A 41 -0.82 15.51 -14.98
C THR A 41 -0.55 16.66 -14.01
N GLU A 42 -1.04 17.87 -14.31
CA GLU A 42 -0.82 19.05 -13.46
C GLU A 42 -1.61 18.94 -12.16
N THR A 43 -2.89 18.58 -12.25
CA THR A 43 -3.74 18.31 -11.08
C THR A 43 -3.18 17.17 -10.23
N GLN A 44 -2.70 16.10 -10.86
CA GLN A 44 -2.08 14.98 -10.15
C GLN A 44 -0.82 15.37 -9.39
N ASN A 45 0.03 16.20 -9.99
CA ASN A 45 1.24 16.70 -9.34
C ASN A 45 0.93 17.62 -8.15
N ARG A 46 -0.16 18.40 -8.21
CA ARG A 46 -0.63 19.21 -7.07
C ARG A 46 -1.19 18.35 -5.92
N GLU A 47 -1.86 17.27 -6.24
CA GLU A 47 -2.47 16.37 -5.26
C GLU A 47 -1.44 15.40 -4.62
N ASN A 48 -0.32 15.11 -5.28
CA ASN A 48 0.75 14.29 -4.72
C ASN A 48 1.71 15.12 -3.85
N LEU A 49 1.36 15.28 -2.59
CA LEU A 49 2.14 16.08 -1.63
C LEU A 49 3.41 15.37 -1.16
N ILE A 50 3.46 14.05 -1.22
CA ILE A 50 4.60 13.24 -0.75
C ILE A 50 5.72 13.20 -1.80
N LYS A 51 5.40 13.12 -3.09
CA LYS A 51 6.37 13.09 -4.20
C LYS A 51 7.50 12.06 -3.99
N ARG A 52 7.14 10.87 -3.48
CA ARG A 52 8.06 9.77 -3.12
C ARG A 52 9.02 10.07 -1.98
N ASP A 53 8.89 11.20 -1.30
CA ASP A 53 9.61 11.45 -0.05
C ASP A 53 8.84 10.84 1.12
N PHE A 54 9.20 9.61 1.46
CA PHE A 54 8.64 8.86 2.59
C PHE A 54 9.38 9.12 3.90
N SER A 55 10.24 10.12 3.99
CA SER A 55 10.89 10.51 5.23
C SER A 55 9.97 11.41 6.05
N ALA A 56 10.05 11.29 7.36
CA ALA A 56 9.40 12.19 8.30
C ALA A 56 10.33 12.42 9.50
N ASP A 57 10.41 13.66 9.96
CA ASP A 57 11.24 14.08 11.08
C ASP A 57 10.60 13.76 12.45
N LYS A 58 9.29 13.55 12.46
CA LYS A 58 8.52 13.19 13.66
C LYS A 58 7.36 12.27 13.34
N ALA A 59 6.89 11.55 14.35
CA ALA A 59 5.70 10.72 14.25
C ALA A 59 4.46 11.52 13.85
N LEU A 60 3.54 10.85 13.16
CA LEU A 60 2.25 11.39 12.73
C LEU A 60 2.30 12.57 11.75
N LYS A 61 3.45 12.85 11.13
CA LYS A 61 3.57 13.93 10.14
C LYS A 61 3.14 13.50 8.73
N LYS A 62 3.56 12.30 8.32
CA LYS A 62 3.21 11.69 7.04
C LYS A 62 2.76 10.25 7.28
N LEU A 63 1.57 9.93 6.83
CA LEU A 63 0.95 8.63 6.93
C LEU A 63 0.68 8.07 5.54
N LEU A 64 0.78 6.76 5.40
CA LEU A 64 0.44 6.04 4.17
C LEU A 64 -0.68 5.05 4.45
N THR A 65 -1.58 4.88 3.51
CA THR A 65 -2.60 3.84 3.55
C THR A 65 -2.81 3.21 2.17
N ASP A 66 -3.25 1.98 2.17
CA ASP A 66 -3.62 1.23 0.96
C ASP A 66 -4.45 0.01 1.37
N ILE A 67 -5.06 -0.67 0.42
CA ILE A 67 -5.86 -1.88 0.66
C ILE A 67 -5.18 -3.08 0.01
N THR A 68 -5.04 -4.16 0.77
CA THR A 68 -4.69 -5.46 0.20
C THR A 68 -5.76 -6.49 0.47
N GLU A 69 -5.83 -7.54 -0.37
CA GLU A 69 -6.77 -8.65 -0.19
C GLU A 69 -6.04 -9.95 0.16
N VAL A 70 -6.73 -10.79 0.93
CA VAL A 70 -6.28 -12.13 1.32
C VAL A 70 -7.42 -13.11 1.05
N GLN A 71 -7.13 -14.21 0.34
CA GLN A 71 -8.10 -15.26 0.12
C GLN A 71 -8.25 -16.13 1.36
N CYS A 72 -9.48 -16.28 1.85
CA CYS A 72 -9.85 -17.12 2.98
C CYS A 72 -10.86 -18.21 2.55
N ALA A 73 -11.14 -19.18 3.41
CA ALA A 73 -12.08 -20.26 3.13
C ALA A 73 -13.51 -19.78 2.90
N ASP A 74 -13.91 -18.72 3.59
CA ASP A 74 -15.25 -18.11 3.56
C ASP A 74 -15.31 -16.81 2.73
N GLY A 75 -14.33 -16.61 1.83
CA GLY A 75 -14.27 -15.48 0.90
C GLY A 75 -13.05 -14.59 1.09
N LYS A 76 -13.07 -13.41 0.48
CA LYS A 76 -11.96 -12.46 0.57
C LYS A 76 -12.01 -11.66 1.87
N LEU A 77 -10.83 -11.42 2.43
CA LEU A 77 -10.60 -10.47 3.51
C LEU A 77 -9.83 -9.28 2.96
N TYR A 78 -10.33 -8.07 3.16
CA TYR A 78 -9.70 -6.82 2.79
C TYR A 78 -9.06 -6.18 4.01
N VAL A 79 -7.82 -5.74 3.87
CA VAL A 79 -6.97 -5.25 4.95
C VAL A 79 -6.52 -3.84 4.63
N SER A 80 -6.87 -2.88 5.48
CA SER A 80 -6.55 -1.45 5.33
C SER A 80 -5.73 -0.97 6.54
N PRO A 81 -4.41 -1.00 6.47
CA PRO A 81 -3.53 -0.44 7.50
C PRO A 81 -3.24 1.03 7.24
N VAL A 82 -2.83 1.74 8.29
CA VAL A 82 -2.12 3.02 8.18
C VAL A 82 -0.71 2.88 8.73
N LEU A 83 0.27 3.26 7.92
CA LEU A 83 1.69 3.23 8.22
C LEU A 83 2.20 4.64 8.49
N ASP A 84 2.91 4.85 9.60
CA ASP A 84 3.63 6.09 9.89
C ASP A 84 4.99 6.10 9.18
N CYS A 85 5.23 7.13 8.37
CA CYS A 85 6.49 7.29 7.65
C CYS A 85 7.70 7.54 8.56
N PHE A 86 7.50 8.01 9.79
CA PHE A 86 8.58 8.30 10.71
C PHE A 86 9.39 7.03 11.07
N ASN A 87 8.70 5.97 11.45
CA ASN A 87 9.34 4.75 11.97
C ASN A 87 8.86 3.46 11.26
N GLY A 88 7.88 3.55 10.35
CA GLY A 88 7.27 2.40 9.69
C GLY A 88 6.25 1.65 10.56
N GLU A 89 5.80 2.22 11.68
CA GLU A 89 4.79 1.62 12.54
C GLU A 89 3.43 1.55 11.85
N ILE A 90 2.75 0.42 11.97
CA ILE A 90 1.34 0.31 11.62
C ILE A 90 0.52 0.81 12.81
N ILE A 91 -0.08 1.99 12.66
CA ILE A 91 -0.74 2.71 13.76
C ILE A 91 -2.26 2.53 13.81
N ALA A 92 -2.87 2.10 12.70
CA ALA A 92 -4.27 1.72 12.60
C ALA A 92 -4.43 0.55 11.64
N LEU A 93 -5.48 -0.25 11.81
CA LEU A 93 -5.74 -1.44 11.01
C LEU A 93 -7.23 -1.76 11.03
N GLU A 94 -7.88 -1.72 9.87
CA GLU A 94 -9.24 -2.23 9.69
C GLU A 94 -9.25 -3.40 8.72
N MET A 95 -10.13 -4.37 9.00
CA MET A 95 -10.24 -5.59 8.20
C MET A 95 -11.70 -5.98 8.00
N ARG A 96 -12.15 -6.08 6.72
CA ARG A 96 -13.55 -6.36 6.35
C ARG A 96 -13.67 -7.42 5.27
N ASP A 97 -14.87 -7.93 5.11
CA ASP A 97 -15.26 -8.87 4.05
C ASP A 97 -15.57 -8.19 2.72
N ASN A 98 -15.54 -6.88 2.67
CA ASN A 98 -15.82 -6.07 1.49
C ASN A 98 -14.89 -4.86 1.40
N MET A 99 -14.64 -4.40 0.17
CA MET A 99 -13.75 -3.27 -0.13
C MET A 99 -14.57 -1.99 -0.38
N LYS A 100 -15.52 -1.69 0.49
CA LYS A 100 -16.29 -0.45 0.42
C LYS A 100 -15.52 0.70 1.10
N LYS A 101 -15.96 1.95 0.84
CA LYS A 101 -15.36 3.16 1.43
C LYS A 101 -15.33 3.17 2.97
N GLU A 102 -16.28 2.47 3.59
CA GLU A 102 -16.38 2.33 5.05
C GLU A 102 -15.14 1.67 5.65
N LEU A 103 -14.47 0.76 4.91
CA LEU A 103 -13.20 0.17 5.33
C LEU A 103 -12.13 1.25 5.60
N CYS A 104 -11.94 2.18 4.65
CA CYS A 104 -10.96 3.27 4.79
C CYS A 104 -11.41 4.32 5.81
N ILE A 105 -12.70 4.63 5.85
CA ILE A 105 -13.27 5.61 6.80
C ILE A 105 -13.05 5.14 8.24
N ASP A 106 -13.33 3.87 8.53
CA ASP A 106 -13.18 3.35 9.89
C ASP A 106 -11.71 3.18 10.28
N THR A 107 -10.83 2.95 9.31
CA THR A 107 -9.38 3.03 9.58
C THR A 107 -8.97 4.45 10.05
N VAL A 108 -9.53 5.51 9.44
CA VAL A 108 -9.27 6.90 9.86
C VAL A 108 -9.89 7.21 11.23
N LYS A 109 -11.07 6.67 11.53
CA LYS A 109 -11.69 6.82 12.85
C LYS A 109 -10.84 6.21 13.97
N GLN A 110 -10.23 5.05 13.73
CA GLN A 110 -9.27 4.45 14.68
C GLN A 110 -8.08 5.38 14.98
N LEU A 111 -7.58 6.13 13.97
CA LEU A 111 -6.55 7.14 14.21
C LEU A 111 -7.04 8.22 15.17
N ARG A 112 -8.26 8.73 14.95
CA ARG A 112 -8.87 9.73 15.82
C ARG A 112 -9.07 9.22 17.25
N GLU A 113 -9.55 8.00 17.40
CA GLU A 113 -9.75 7.38 18.72
C GLU A 113 -8.44 7.24 19.48
N LYS A 114 -7.36 6.90 18.78
CA LYS A 114 -6.07 6.65 19.39
C LYS A 114 -5.24 7.93 19.64
N PHE A 115 -5.28 8.89 18.73
CA PHE A 115 -4.38 10.06 18.74
C PHE A 115 -5.12 11.40 18.82
N GLY A 116 -6.46 11.39 18.84
CA GLY A 116 -7.24 12.60 18.75
C GLY A 116 -7.22 13.21 17.34
N ARG A 117 -7.36 14.51 17.25
CA ARG A 117 -7.33 15.25 15.98
C ARG A 117 -5.89 15.42 15.51
N LEU A 118 -5.66 15.15 14.22
CA LEU A 118 -4.34 15.12 13.59
C LEU A 118 -4.15 16.30 12.61
N ASP A 119 -4.24 17.53 13.12
CA ASP A 119 -4.17 18.73 12.30
C ASP A 119 -2.84 18.86 11.54
N GLY A 120 -2.93 18.97 10.21
CA GLY A 120 -1.79 19.13 9.34
C GLY A 120 -1.04 17.82 8.98
N THR A 121 -1.46 16.69 9.51
CA THR A 121 -0.91 15.38 9.13
C THR A 121 -1.32 15.03 7.70
N VAL A 122 -0.36 14.66 6.86
CA VAL A 122 -0.62 14.21 5.49
C VAL A 122 -0.94 12.71 5.49
N LEU A 123 -2.12 12.33 4.97
CA LEU A 123 -2.47 10.94 4.68
C LEU A 123 -2.43 10.70 3.18
N HIS A 124 -1.50 9.86 2.73
CA HIS A 124 -1.31 9.51 1.32
C HIS A 124 -1.90 8.14 1.00
N SER A 125 -2.56 8.06 -0.15
CA SER A 125 -3.13 6.81 -0.69
C SER A 125 -3.01 6.77 -2.21
N ASP A 126 -3.40 5.64 -2.80
CA ASP A 126 -3.68 5.57 -4.23
C ASP A 126 -4.98 6.33 -4.58
N ARG A 127 -5.38 6.27 -5.87
CA ARG A 127 -6.62 6.87 -6.40
C ARG A 127 -7.80 5.91 -6.43
N GLY A 128 -7.81 4.89 -5.60
CA GLY A 128 -8.95 3.99 -5.47
C GLY A 128 -10.25 4.76 -5.18
N CYS A 129 -11.38 4.24 -5.68
CA CYS A 129 -12.68 4.90 -5.50
C CYS A 129 -13.06 5.08 -4.02
N GLN A 130 -12.52 4.28 -3.13
CA GLN A 130 -12.68 4.39 -1.68
C GLN A 130 -12.10 5.72 -1.17
N TYR A 131 -10.86 6.02 -1.58
CA TYR A 131 -10.10 7.20 -1.16
C TYR A 131 -10.55 8.49 -1.85
N THR A 132 -11.08 8.41 -3.07
CA THR A 132 -11.59 9.57 -3.81
C THR A 132 -13.06 9.90 -3.49
N SER A 133 -13.72 9.08 -2.67
CA SER A 133 -15.13 9.29 -2.29
C SER A 133 -15.30 10.57 -1.44
N TYR A 134 -16.42 11.27 -1.64
CA TYR A 134 -16.77 12.45 -0.84
C TYR A 134 -16.81 12.15 0.66
N ALA A 135 -17.33 10.98 1.05
CA ALA A 135 -17.44 10.59 2.45
C ALA A 135 -16.05 10.43 3.11
N PHE A 136 -15.09 9.83 2.41
CA PHE A 136 -13.73 9.70 2.90
C PHE A 136 -13.04 11.07 3.04
N ARG A 137 -13.15 11.95 2.03
CA ARG A 137 -12.59 13.31 2.10
C ARG A 137 -13.17 14.10 3.28
N ARG A 138 -14.48 14.01 3.49
CA ARG A 138 -15.15 14.66 4.65
C ARG A 138 -14.59 14.13 5.97
N GLU A 139 -14.36 12.82 6.09
CA GLU A 139 -13.77 12.22 7.29
C GLU A 139 -12.36 12.77 7.54
N LEU A 140 -11.53 12.89 6.49
CA LEU A 140 -10.19 13.47 6.64
C LEU A 140 -10.24 14.91 7.15
N VAL A 141 -11.07 15.75 6.55
CA VAL A 141 -11.23 17.16 6.97
C VAL A 141 -11.70 17.25 8.43
N THR A 142 -12.67 16.42 8.83
CA THR A 142 -13.17 16.36 10.22
C THR A 142 -12.06 16.02 11.20
N ASN A 143 -11.08 15.22 10.79
CA ASN A 143 -9.96 14.80 11.63
C ASN A 143 -8.70 15.69 11.46
N GLY A 144 -8.76 16.76 10.67
CA GLY A 144 -7.64 17.67 10.42
C GLY A 144 -6.57 17.12 9.47
N LEU A 145 -6.84 15.98 8.82
CA LEU A 145 -5.92 15.32 7.90
C LEU A 145 -5.91 16.00 6.52
N ILE A 146 -4.72 16.09 5.93
CA ILE A 146 -4.51 16.59 4.57
C ILE A 146 -4.40 15.38 3.64
N GLN A 147 -5.31 15.31 2.64
CA GLN A 147 -5.27 14.25 1.65
C GLN A 147 -4.13 14.44 0.66
N SER A 148 -3.38 13.37 0.40
CA SER A 148 -2.42 13.27 -0.70
C SER A 148 -2.73 12.03 -1.53
N LEU A 149 -2.68 12.14 -2.86
CA LEU A 149 -3.04 11.07 -3.78
C LEU A 149 -1.88 10.78 -4.75
N SER A 150 -1.57 9.50 -4.96
CA SER A 150 -0.61 9.06 -5.98
C SER A 150 -0.97 9.57 -7.37
N GLY A 151 0.01 9.71 -8.26
CA GLY A 151 -0.22 9.92 -9.68
C GLY A 151 -0.89 8.69 -10.34
N THR A 152 -1.66 8.90 -11.40
CA THR A 152 -2.26 7.79 -12.16
C THR A 152 -1.16 6.96 -12.82
N ALA A 153 -1.18 5.64 -12.65
CA ALA A 153 -0.17 4.68 -13.11
C ALA A 153 1.23 4.87 -12.50
N HIS A 154 1.36 5.56 -11.36
CA HIS A 154 2.60 5.71 -10.61
C HIS A 154 2.59 4.82 -9.36
N CYS A 155 2.77 3.50 -9.53
CA CYS A 155 2.81 2.54 -8.43
C CYS A 155 3.89 2.88 -7.38
N TYR A 156 5.04 3.43 -7.80
CA TYR A 156 6.12 3.83 -6.89
C TYR A 156 5.75 4.95 -5.91
N ASP A 157 4.64 5.63 -6.10
CA ASP A 157 4.21 6.70 -5.20
C ASP A 157 3.70 6.16 -3.85
N ASN A 158 3.44 4.84 -3.74
CA ASN A 158 3.08 4.16 -2.50
C ASN A 158 4.03 2.97 -2.16
N ALA A 159 5.26 3.03 -2.66
CA ALA A 159 6.24 1.94 -2.58
C ALA A 159 6.48 1.43 -1.14
N ARG A 160 6.38 2.28 -0.12
CA ARG A 160 6.59 1.88 1.27
C ARG A 160 5.44 1.01 1.79
N MET A 161 4.19 1.29 1.38
CA MET A 161 3.04 0.42 1.66
C MET A 161 3.14 -0.90 0.91
N GLU A 162 3.55 -0.87 -0.37
CA GLU A 162 3.80 -2.09 -1.15
C GLU A 162 4.86 -2.97 -0.48
N SER A 163 5.95 -2.37 0.03
CA SER A 163 7.00 -3.07 0.77
C SER A 163 6.46 -3.70 2.06
N PHE A 164 5.62 -2.99 2.81
CA PHE A 164 4.95 -3.54 4.00
C PHE A 164 4.06 -4.73 3.64
N PHE A 165 3.22 -4.63 2.61
CA PHE A 165 2.38 -5.74 2.17
C PHE A 165 3.19 -6.94 1.69
N ALA A 166 4.29 -6.69 0.97
CA ALA A 166 5.19 -7.77 0.57
C ALA A 166 5.80 -8.48 1.78
N THR A 167 6.16 -7.74 2.82
CA THR A 167 6.68 -8.26 4.09
C THR A 167 5.62 -9.10 4.80
N LEU A 168 4.41 -8.56 5.03
CA LEU A 168 3.30 -9.28 5.65
C LEU A 168 2.98 -10.59 4.90
N LYS A 169 2.90 -10.52 3.57
CA LYS A 169 2.61 -11.69 2.74
C LYS A 169 3.71 -12.75 2.83
N LYS A 170 4.97 -12.35 2.65
CA LYS A 170 6.12 -13.30 2.63
C LYS A 170 6.40 -13.88 4.01
N GLU A 171 6.41 -13.06 5.05
CA GLU A 171 6.81 -13.48 6.40
C GLU A 171 5.67 -14.21 7.15
N LYS A 172 4.40 -13.98 6.76
CA LYS A 172 3.28 -14.57 7.49
C LYS A 172 2.24 -15.24 6.60
N LEU A 173 1.61 -14.54 5.67
CA LEU A 173 0.43 -15.07 4.99
C LEU A 173 0.74 -16.23 4.04
N TYR A 174 1.88 -16.21 3.36
CA TYR A 174 2.31 -17.32 2.48
C TYR A 174 2.84 -18.53 3.26
N GLN A 175 3.09 -18.38 4.56
CA GLN A 175 3.54 -19.47 5.44
C GLN A 175 2.37 -20.30 6.01
N ILE A 176 1.12 -19.89 5.75
CA ILE A 176 -0.08 -20.55 6.27
C ILE A 176 -1.13 -20.73 5.17
N PRO A 177 -1.96 -21.77 5.23
CA PRO A 177 -2.98 -22.02 4.22
C PRO A 177 -4.22 -21.13 4.45
N THR A 178 -4.10 -19.80 4.25
CA THR A 178 -5.19 -18.85 4.49
C THR A 178 -6.47 -19.22 3.77
N TYR A 179 -6.38 -19.80 2.56
CA TYR A 179 -7.51 -20.26 1.76
C TYR A 179 -8.33 -21.40 2.41
N ARG A 180 -7.79 -22.04 3.47
CA ARG A 180 -8.47 -23.04 4.31
C ARG A 180 -8.93 -22.51 5.66
N MET A 181 -8.58 -21.28 6.00
CA MET A 181 -8.90 -20.62 7.26
C MET A 181 -10.07 -19.65 7.08
N LYS A 182 -10.92 -19.51 8.09
CA LYS A 182 -11.98 -18.49 8.10
C LYS A 182 -11.39 -17.09 8.26
N ARG A 183 -12.08 -16.07 7.76
CA ARG A 183 -11.65 -14.67 7.86
C ARG A 183 -11.30 -14.24 9.28
N GLU A 184 -12.07 -14.66 10.29
CA GLU A 184 -11.80 -14.30 11.69
C GLU A 184 -10.48 -14.89 12.21
N GLU A 185 -10.12 -16.08 11.79
CA GLU A 185 -8.83 -16.70 12.12
C GLU A 185 -7.69 -15.94 11.44
N VAL A 186 -7.86 -15.58 10.16
CA VAL A 186 -6.86 -14.81 9.40
C VAL A 186 -6.72 -13.39 9.96
N LYS A 187 -7.81 -12.72 10.37
CA LYS A 187 -7.76 -11.44 11.07
C LYS A 187 -6.92 -11.52 12.35
N THR A 188 -7.14 -12.55 13.16
CA THR A 188 -6.37 -12.78 14.39
C THR A 188 -4.88 -12.96 14.08
N VAL A 189 -4.55 -13.72 13.04
CA VAL A 189 -3.16 -13.91 12.61
C VAL A 189 -2.51 -12.62 12.16
N ILE A 190 -3.20 -11.83 11.32
CA ILE A 190 -2.70 -10.53 10.83
C ILE A 190 -2.50 -9.57 12.00
N PHE A 191 -3.49 -9.46 12.89
CA PHE A 191 -3.41 -8.58 14.06
C PHE A 191 -2.20 -8.93 14.96
N ARG A 192 -2.05 -10.21 15.30
CA ARG A 192 -0.91 -10.67 16.12
C ARG A 192 0.43 -10.45 15.44
N TYR A 193 0.50 -10.68 14.11
CA TYR A 193 1.72 -10.43 13.37
C TYR A 193 2.08 -8.94 13.39
N ILE A 194 1.13 -8.06 13.12
CA ILE A 194 1.39 -6.61 13.04
C ILE A 194 1.73 -6.03 14.41
N PHE A 195 0.84 -6.20 15.39
CA PHE A 195 0.99 -5.54 16.68
C PHE A 195 1.88 -6.30 17.67
N GLY A 196 1.96 -7.62 17.57
CA GLY A 196 2.79 -8.46 18.43
C GLY A 196 4.23 -8.67 17.95
N TYR A 197 4.47 -8.59 16.63
CA TYR A 197 5.80 -8.87 16.07
C TYR A 197 6.34 -7.72 15.20
N TYR A 198 5.64 -7.35 14.12
CA TYR A 198 6.14 -6.36 13.15
C TYR A 198 6.46 -5.01 13.82
N ASN A 199 5.54 -4.49 14.62
CA ASN A 199 5.72 -3.21 15.29
C ASN A 199 6.73 -3.25 16.46
N THR A 200 6.85 -4.40 17.15
CA THR A 200 7.53 -4.47 18.47
C THR A 200 8.86 -5.23 18.45
N GLN A 201 9.06 -6.13 17.49
CA GLN A 201 10.22 -7.03 17.50
C GLN A 201 10.97 -7.06 16.17
N ARG A 202 10.27 -6.86 15.04
CA ARG A 202 10.88 -6.99 13.72
C ARG A 202 11.92 -5.90 13.50
N ILE A 203 13.15 -6.32 13.15
CA ILE A 203 14.22 -5.40 12.73
C ILE A 203 13.75 -4.63 11.49
N ASN A 204 13.83 -3.30 11.57
CA ASN A 204 13.48 -2.40 10.46
C ASN A 204 14.74 -1.67 9.97
N SER A 205 15.22 -2.01 8.79
CA SER A 205 16.44 -1.44 8.20
C SER A 205 16.35 0.06 7.90
N PHE A 206 15.16 0.65 7.86
CA PHE A 206 14.97 2.10 7.70
C PHE A 206 15.18 2.86 9.01
N ASN A 207 15.10 2.18 10.14
CA ASN A 207 15.26 2.78 11.45
C ASN A 207 16.73 2.76 11.90
N ALA A 208 17.17 3.81 12.58
CA ALA A 208 18.51 3.86 13.13
C ALA A 208 18.77 2.64 14.04
N GLY A 209 19.92 1.99 13.86
CA GLY A 209 20.27 0.78 14.59
C GLY A 209 19.38 -0.44 14.29
N GLY A 210 18.53 -0.39 13.25
CA GLY A 210 17.61 -1.48 12.93
C GLY A 210 16.46 -1.63 13.91
N LEU A 211 16.17 -0.62 14.72
CA LEU A 211 15.15 -0.69 15.76
C LEU A 211 13.77 -1.05 15.21
N PRO A 212 13.00 -1.88 15.92
CA PRO A 212 11.58 -2.06 15.64
C PRO A 212 10.83 -0.72 15.69
N PRO A 213 9.72 -0.57 14.94
CA PRO A 213 8.97 0.68 14.86
C PRO A 213 8.65 1.32 16.22
N VAL A 214 8.04 0.57 17.13
CA VAL A 214 7.66 1.07 18.46
C VAL A 214 8.89 1.47 19.29
N ALA A 215 9.98 0.70 19.23
CA ALA A 215 11.18 1.00 19.99
C ALA A 215 11.81 2.34 19.55
N LEU A 216 11.82 2.64 18.24
CA LEU A 216 12.28 3.94 17.74
C LEU A 216 11.40 5.08 18.26
N ARG A 217 10.08 4.95 18.21
CA ARG A 217 9.15 5.98 18.70
C ARG A 217 9.39 6.26 20.18
N THR A 218 9.43 5.21 21.01
CA THR A 218 9.61 5.35 22.45
C THR A 218 10.97 5.99 22.81
N SER A 219 12.05 5.63 22.11
CA SER A 219 13.37 6.23 22.35
C SER A 219 13.39 7.73 22.01
N THR A 220 12.69 8.14 20.95
CA THR A 220 12.60 9.54 20.53
C THR A 220 11.75 10.36 21.51
N GLU A 221 10.62 9.82 21.96
CA GLU A 221 9.75 10.46 22.95
C GLU A 221 10.50 10.67 24.28
N SER A 222 11.26 9.67 24.74
CA SER A 222 12.07 9.78 25.96
C SER A 222 13.16 10.83 25.85
N ALA A 223 13.81 10.96 24.68
CA ALA A 223 14.81 11.99 24.44
C ALA A 223 14.24 13.42 24.49
N HIS A 224 13.00 13.62 24.00
CA HIS A 224 12.31 14.91 24.06
C HIS A 224 11.84 15.30 25.46
N HIS A 225 11.60 14.35 26.35
CA HIS A 225 11.21 14.63 27.72
C HIS A 225 12.44 14.91 28.65
N ALA A 226 13.63 14.55 28.20
CA ALA A 226 14.88 14.72 28.91
C ALA A 226 15.67 16.00 28.53
N ALA A 227 15.23 16.70 27.49
CA ALA A 227 15.83 17.95 26.99
C ALA A 227 14.99 19.18 27.36
#